data_131329483934ea08985d74a2772fc1b6
#
_entry.id   131329483934ea08985d74a2772fc1b6
#
_cell.length_a   1.000
_cell.length_b   1.000
_cell.length_c   1.000
_cell.angle_alpha   90.00
_cell.angle_beta   90.00
_cell.angle_gamma   90.00
#
_symmetry.space_group_name_H-M   'P 1'
#
loop_
_entity.id
_entity.type
_entity.pdbx_description
1 polymer ?
#
loop_
_entity_poly.entity_id
_entity_poly.type
_entity_poly.pdbx_seq_one_letter_code
_entity_poly.pdbx_strand_id
1 'polypeptide(L)'
;MRVIAGRYKGRRLNTPAWEGLRPTSDKLRETLFNILAPRIEGARVLDGYAGTGAVGIEAISRGAAHVTFIENNRRAAALIASNLKECGIEGGYTIQCAEVGAALDARAAADAFDLILLDPPYDIGDVYSVLERAAGLLASDGLLVLERATRLEPDVPPMLARVRDVKSGDSTLTMFIKADASEQATHP
;
A
#
# COMPACT_ATOMS: atom_id res chain seq x y z
N MET A 1 1.34 -8.67 16.55
CA MET A 1 1.27 -8.91 15.10
C MET A 1 2.49 -9.71 14.66
N ARG A 2 2.46 -10.40 13.51
CA ARG A 2 3.59 -11.19 12.98
C ARG A 2 3.55 -11.23 11.45
N VAL A 3 4.69 -11.58 10.85
CA VAL A 3 4.81 -11.90 9.42
C VAL A 3 4.10 -13.23 9.14
N ILE A 4 3.21 -13.24 8.12
CA ILE A 4 2.30 -14.37 7.86
C ILE A 4 2.97 -15.44 7.01
N ALA A 5 3.72 -15.04 5.97
CA ALA A 5 4.33 -15.99 5.02
C ALA A 5 5.69 -15.49 4.51
N GLY A 6 6.35 -16.29 3.65
CA GLY A 6 7.60 -15.95 3.00
C GLY A 6 8.84 -16.15 3.88
N ARG A 7 9.94 -15.50 3.49
CA ARG A 7 11.29 -15.66 4.07
C ARG A 7 11.34 -15.38 5.58
N TYR A 8 10.54 -14.42 6.05
CA TYR A 8 10.54 -13.96 7.44
C TYR A 8 9.31 -14.43 8.22
N LYS A 9 8.60 -15.46 7.74
CA LYS A 9 7.40 -16.03 8.38
C LYS A 9 7.60 -16.27 9.89
N GLY A 10 6.60 -15.84 10.68
CA GLY A 10 6.56 -16.01 12.13
C GLY A 10 7.31 -14.96 12.93
N ARG A 11 8.13 -14.10 12.30
CA ARG A 11 8.80 -12.98 12.99
C ARG A 11 7.76 -12.05 13.59
N ARG A 12 7.98 -11.62 14.83
CA ARG A 12 7.09 -10.70 15.54
C ARG A 12 7.33 -9.29 15.06
N LEU A 13 6.23 -8.53 14.94
CA LEU A 13 6.24 -7.11 14.67
C LEU A 13 5.71 -6.39 15.90
N ASN A 14 6.46 -5.40 16.35
CA ASN A 14 6.04 -4.50 17.41
C ASN A 14 4.83 -3.68 16.95
N THR A 15 3.88 -3.52 17.84
CA THR A 15 2.73 -2.66 17.66
C THR A 15 2.84 -1.48 18.61
N PRO A 16 2.36 -0.29 18.22
CA PRO A 16 2.43 0.87 19.08
C PRO A 16 1.59 0.67 20.34
N ALA A 17 2.10 1.19 21.46
CA ALA A 17 1.36 1.25 22.72
C ALA A 17 0.47 2.52 22.80
N TRP A 18 0.52 3.41 21.79
CA TRP A 18 -0.26 4.64 21.72
C TRP A 18 -1.50 4.47 20.83
N GLU A 19 -2.56 5.22 21.13
CA GLU A 19 -3.80 5.25 20.34
C GLU A 19 -3.58 5.91 18.97
N GLY A 20 -4.37 5.50 17.98
CA GLY A 20 -4.42 6.15 16.66
C GLY A 20 -3.84 5.33 15.50
N LEU A 21 -3.12 4.22 15.75
CA LEU A 21 -2.77 3.25 14.72
C LEU A 21 -3.66 2.02 14.86
N ARG A 22 -4.57 1.83 13.92
CA ARG A 22 -5.37 0.60 13.81
C ARG A 22 -4.59 -0.36 12.91
N PRO A 23 -4.04 -1.47 13.44
CA PRO A 23 -3.35 -2.44 12.59
C PRO A 23 -4.34 -3.10 11.64
N THR A 24 -4.02 -3.18 10.35
CA THR A 24 -4.73 -4.05 9.40
C THR A 24 -4.82 -5.45 10.00
N SER A 25 -6.01 -6.02 10.05
CA SER A 25 -6.19 -7.34 10.67
C SER A 25 -5.35 -8.39 9.94
N ASP A 26 -4.82 -9.37 10.68
CA ASP A 26 -4.05 -10.48 10.08
C ASP A 26 -4.84 -11.16 8.95
N LYS A 27 -6.17 -11.29 9.10
CA LYS A 27 -7.07 -11.88 8.10
C LYS A 27 -7.14 -11.04 6.82
N LEU A 28 -7.29 -9.72 6.95
CA LEU A 28 -7.37 -8.83 5.78
C LEU A 28 -6.03 -8.79 5.05
N ARG A 29 -4.92 -8.75 5.80
CA ARG A 29 -3.57 -8.82 5.23
C ARG A 29 -3.31 -10.15 4.53
N GLU A 30 -3.74 -11.28 5.09
CA GLU A 30 -3.67 -12.58 4.42
C GLU A 30 -4.47 -12.59 3.13
N THR A 31 -5.70 -12.07 3.14
CA THR A 31 -6.55 -11.94 1.97
C THR A 31 -5.88 -11.08 0.89
N LEU A 32 -5.34 -9.92 1.26
CA LEU A 32 -4.61 -9.03 0.35
C LEU A 32 -3.46 -9.79 -0.33
N PHE A 33 -2.59 -10.42 0.44
CA PHE A 33 -1.42 -11.09 -0.11
C PHE A 33 -1.72 -12.39 -0.86
N ASN A 34 -2.84 -13.06 -0.60
CA ASN A 34 -3.30 -14.15 -1.44
C ASN A 34 -3.68 -13.66 -2.85
N ILE A 35 -4.24 -12.47 -2.96
CA ILE A 35 -4.57 -11.84 -4.25
C ILE A 35 -3.29 -11.36 -4.95
N LEU A 36 -2.36 -10.78 -4.21
CA LEU A 36 -1.10 -10.25 -4.75
C LEU A 36 -0.07 -11.34 -5.08
N ALA A 37 -0.27 -12.59 -4.66
CA ALA A 37 0.70 -13.68 -4.79
C ALA A 37 1.33 -13.79 -6.20
N PRO A 38 0.59 -13.68 -7.32
CA PRO A 38 1.19 -13.81 -8.66
C PRO A 38 1.97 -12.57 -9.11
N ARG A 39 1.97 -11.47 -8.34
CA ARG A 39 2.56 -10.18 -8.72
C ARG A 39 3.63 -9.66 -7.75
N ILE A 40 3.84 -10.35 -6.61
CA ILE A 40 4.66 -9.81 -5.52
C ILE A 40 6.16 -10.08 -5.69
N GLU A 41 6.52 -11.23 -6.29
CA GLU A 41 7.93 -11.59 -6.45
C GLU A 41 8.61 -10.66 -7.45
N GLY A 42 9.72 -10.05 -7.06
CA GLY A 42 10.45 -9.09 -7.85
C GLY A 42 9.80 -7.69 -7.94
N ALA A 43 8.62 -7.48 -7.36
CA ALA A 43 7.88 -6.23 -7.49
C ALA A 43 8.53 -5.05 -6.75
N ARG A 44 8.37 -3.86 -7.31
CA ARG A 44 8.58 -2.58 -6.63
C ARG A 44 7.24 -2.17 -6.00
N VAL A 45 7.22 -2.07 -4.68
CA VAL A 45 6.00 -1.84 -3.90
C VAL A 45 6.07 -0.48 -3.22
N LEU A 46 4.99 0.27 -3.25
CA LEU A 46 4.76 1.43 -2.41
C LEU A 46 3.72 1.07 -1.34
N ASP A 47 4.10 1.24 -0.07
CA ASP A 47 3.22 1.11 1.10
C ASP A 47 2.96 2.52 1.64
N GLY A 48 1.84 3.10 1.21
CA GLY A 48 1.41 4.43 1.61
C GLY A 48 0.52 4.35 2.86
N TYR A 49 0.75 5.25 3.82
CA TYR A 49 0.18 5.20 5.18
C TYR A 49 0.66 3.97 5.95
N ALA A 50 1.97 3.70 5.88
CA ALA A 50 2.57 2.42 6.23
C ALA A 50 2.41 2.01 7.72
N GLY A 51 2.12 2.93 8.63
CA GLY A 51 1.83 2.65 10.04
C GLY A 51 2.93 1.86 10.73
N THR A 52 2.68 0.59 11.04
CA THR A 52 3.66 -0.32 11.64
C THR A 52 4.64 -0.94 10.63
N GLY A 53 4.41 -0.73 9.33
CA GLY A 53 5.13 -1.35 8.23
C GLY A 53 4.73 -2.80 7.96
N ALA A 54 3.66 -3.30 8.58
CA ALA A 54 3.31 -4.71 8.51
C ALA A 54 2.99 -5.18 7.08
N VAL A 55 2.41 -4.33 6.25
CA VAL A 55 2.05 -4.64 4.86
C VAL A 55 3.33 -4.69 4.02
N GLY A 56 4.16 -3.65 4.06
CA GLY A 56 5.41 -3.63 3.30
C GLY A 56 6.41 -4.70 3.76
N ILE A 57 6.50 -4.99 5.06
CA ILE A 57 7.35 -6.09 5.59
C ILE A 57 6.86 -7.46 5.08
N GLU A 58 5.55 -7.67 5.03
CA GLU A 58 4.98 -8.89 4.43
C GLU A 58 5.32 -8.97 2.94
N ALA A 59 5.28 -7.84 2.20
CA ALA A 59 5.69 -7.79 0.80
C ALA A 59 7.16 -8.21 0.61
N ILE A 60 8.08 -7.64 1.42
CA ILE A 60 9.50 -8.06 1.41
C ILE A 60 9.63 -9.55 1.72
N SER A 61 8.90 -10.04 2.72
CA SER A 61 8.94 -11.45 3.11
C SER A 61 8.52 -12.39 1.99
N ARG A 62 7.65 -11.93 1.10
CA ARG A 62 7.13 -12.69 -0.05
C ARG A 62 7.90 -12.45 -1.35
N GLY A 63 9.01 -11.72 -1.30
CA GLY A 63 9.93 -11.59 -2.43
C GLY A 63 9.83 -10.29 -3.21
N ALA A 64 9.17 -9.25 -2.71
CA ALA A 64 9.25 -7.92 -3.33
C ALA A 64 10.71 -7.47 -3.44
N ALA A 65 11.11 -6.92 -4.58
CA ALA A 65 12.46 -6.45 -4.83
C ALA A 65 12.80 -5.19 -4.03
N HIS A 66 11.82 -4.30 -3.91
CA HIS A 66 11.96 -3.06 -3.14
C HIS A 66 10.62 -2.60 -2.60
N VAL A 67 10.62 -2.13 -1.35
CA VAL A 67 9.44 -1.51 -0.72
C VAL A 67 9.76 -0.09 -0.28
N THR A 68 8.96 0.86 -0.75
CA THR A 68 8.97 2.24 -0.26
C THR A 68 7.85 2.41 0.75
N PHE A 69 8.20 2.63 2.01
CA PHE A 69 7.27 2.99 3.07
C PHE A 69 7.12 4.50 3.12
N ILE A 70 5.87 5.00 3.10
CA ILE A 70 5.56 6.41 3.33
C ILE A 70 4.70 6.50 4.59
N GLU A 71 5.18 7.26 5.58
CA GLU A 71 4.52 7.43 6.87
C GLU A 71 4.81 8.83 7.41
N ASN A 72 3.77 9.61 7.74
CA ASN A 72 3.94 10.98 8.21
C ASN A 72 4.29 11.09 9.71
N ASN A 73 3.91 10.08 10.50
CA ASN A 73 4.20 10.05 11.92
C ASN A 73 5.64 9.56 12.18
N ARG A 74 6.50 10.42 12.71
CA ARG A 74 7.90 10.09 13.01
C ARG A 74 8.08 8.89 13.94
N ARG A 75 7.15 8.68 14.90
CA ARG A 75 7.21 7.53 15.82
C ARG A 75 6.86 6.23 15.07
N ALA A 76 5.89 6.27 14.16
CA ALA A 76 5.54 5.14 13.33
C ALA A 76 6.65 4.83 12.32
N ALA A 77 7.27 5.83 11.69
CA ALA A 77 8.42 5.63 10.82
C ALA A 77 9.62 4.99 11.56
N ALA A 78 9.88 5.40 12.81
CA ALA A 78 10.89 4.75 13.65
C ALA A 78 10.51 3.31 14.02
N LEU A 79 9.22 3.03 14.23
CA LEU A 79 8.71 1.69 14.49
C LEU A 79 8.87 0.77 13.28
N ILE A 80 8.64 1.27 12.04
CA ILE A 80 8.94 0.53 10.81
C ILE A 80 10.40 0.11 10.78
N ALA A 81 11.33 1.04 11.02
CA ALA A 81 12.76 0.74 11.05
C ALA A 81 13.12 -0.31 12.12
N SER A 82 12.52 -0.22 13.31
CA SER A 82 12.70 -1.23 14.37
C SER A 82 12.18 -2.60 13.96
N ASN A 83 11.00 -2.68 13.36
CA ASN A 83 10.39 -3.92 12.91
C ASN A 83 11.21 -4.59 11.79
N LEU A 84 11.72 -3.82 10.84
CA LEU A 84 12.62 -4.32 9.79
C LEU A 84 13.90 -4.91 10.39
N LYS A 85 14.52 -4.18 11.33
CA LYS A 85 15.72 -4.65 12.04
C LYS A 85 15.46 -5.95 12.82
N GLU A 86 14.37 -6.05 13.57
CA GLU A 86 14.00 -7.24 14.33
C GLU A 86 13.70 -8.44 13.44
N CYS A 87 13.17 -8.19 12.24
CA CYS A 87 13.00 -9.23 11.23
C CYS A 87 14.33 -9.64 10.56
N GLY A 88 15.44 -8.91 10.78
CA GLY A 88 16.71 -9.15 10.10
C GLY A 88 16.68 -8.74 8.62
N ILE A 89 15.89 -7.72 8.28
CA ILE A 89 15.81 -7.16 6.93
C ILE A 89 16.80 -5.98 6.86
N GLU A 90 17.87 -6.15 6.09
CA GLU A 90 18.98 -5.19 6.01
C GLU A 90 18.92 -4.28 4.77
N GLY A 91 18.04 -4.59 3.80
CA GLY A 91 17.93 -3.82 2.56
C GLY A 91 16.67 -4.16 1.77
N GLY A 92 16.58 -3.60 0.54
CA GLY A 92 15.39 -3.75 -0.31
C GLY A 92 14.24 -2.85 0.16
N TYR A 93 14.53 -1.75 0.86
CA TYR A 93 13.50 -0.81 1.30
C TYR A 93 14.00 0.63 1.41
N THR A 94 13.05 1.55 1.39
CA THR A 94 13.22 2.97 1.73
C THR A 94 12.11 3.37 2.69
N ILE A 95 12.43 4.12 3.77
CA ILE A 95 11.45 4.72 4.67
C ILE A 95 11.45 6.22 4.44
N GLN A 96 10.31 6.78 4.05
CA GLN A 96 10.11 8.21 3.84
C GLN A 96 9.15 8.74 4.89
N CYS A 97 9.66 9.56 5.82
CA CYS A 97 8.84 10.23 6.82
C CYS A 97 8.27 11.52 6.20
N ALA A 98 7.11 11.41 5.55
CA ALA A 98 6.44 12.50 4.84
C ALA A 98 4.94 12.25 4.75
N GLU A 99 4.20 13.30 4.42
CA GLU A 99 2.82 13.23 3.98
C GLU A 99 2.73 12.49 2.64
N VAL A 100 1.73 11.59 2.47
CA VAL A 100 1.67 10.70 1.31
C VAL A 100 1.54 11.49 0.01
N GLY A 101 0.63 12.47 -0.06
CA GLY A 101 0.47 13.32 -1.26
C GLY A 101 1.77 14.01 -1.67
N ALA A 102 2.45 14.65 -0.73
CA ALA A 102 3.73 15.33 -0.97
C ALA A 102 4.84 14.36 -1.39
N ALA A 103 4.86 13.16 -0.81
CA ALA A 103 5.84 12.13 -1.16
C ALA A 103 5.61 11.56 -2.57
N LEU A 104 4.35 11.48 -3.02
CA LEU A 104 4.01 11.07 -4.38
C LEU A 104 4.40 12.17 -5.39
N ASP A 105 4.10 13.45 -5.10
CA ASP A 105 4.43 14.60 -5.97
C ASP A 105 5.95 14.78 -6.16
N ALA A 106 6.75 14.40 -5.18
CA ALA A 106 8.22 14.50 -5.25
C ALA A 106 8.87 13.45 -6.16
N ARG A 107 8.12 12.52 -6.76
CA ARG A 107 8.63 11.42 -7.57
C ARG A 107 8.48 11.69 -9.05
N ALA A 108 9.45 11.19 -9.83
CA ALA A 108 9.35 11.19 -11.27
C ALA A 108 8.52 9.99 -11.76
N ALA A 109 7.87 10.11 -12.92
CA ALA A 109 7.15 9.00 -13.55
C ALA A 109 8.05 7.77 -13.83
N ALA A 110 9.37 7.96 -13.92
CA ALA A 110 10.35 6.88 -14.03
C ALA A 110 10.46 6.01 -12.75
N ASP A 111 9.95 6.48 -11.61
CA ASP A 111 9.93 5.76 -10.34
C ASP A 111 8.69 4.86 -10.20
N ALA A 112 8.20 4.30 -11.30
CA ALA A 112 6.98 3.51 -11.33
C ALA A 112 7.03 2.31 -10.38
N PHE A 113 5.87 2.00 -9.77
CA PHE A 113 5.65 0.86 -8.89
C PHE A 113 4.75 -0.18 -9.55
N ASP A 114 5.09 -1.45 -9.34
CA ASP A 114 4.26 -2.58 -9.78
C ASP A 114 3.02 -2.73 -8.88
N LEU A 115 3.20 -2.42 -7.59
CA LEU A 115 2.13 -2.46 -6.59
C LEU A 115 2.13 -1.17 -5.76
N ILE A 116 0.96 -0.54 -5.64
CA ILE A 116 0.73 0.59 -4.75
C ILE A 116 -0.36 0.19 -3.75
N LEU A 117 -0.03 0.21 -2.46
CA LEU A 117 -0.93 -0.17 -1.37
C LEU A 117 -1.20 1.06 -0.54
N LEU A 118 -2.48 1.44 -0.40
CA LEU A 118 -2.93 2.64 0.31
C LEU A 118 -3.95 2.25 1.36
N ASP A 119 -3.67 2.58 2.63
CA ASP A 119 -4.58 2.41 3.77
C ASP A 119 -4.77 3.77 4.49
N PRO A 120 -5.42 4.75 3.83
CA PRO A 120 -5.60 6.07 4.42
C PRO A 120 -6.51 6.01 5.65
N PRO A 121 -6.34 6.94 6.61
CA PRO A 121 -7.31 7.15 7.67
C PRO A 121 -8.71 7.38 7.10
N TYR A 122 -9.76 6.85 7.74
CA TYR A 122 -11.14 6.92 7.23
C TYR A 122 -11.73 8.33 7.15
N ASP A 123 -11.10 9.29 7.79
CA ASP A 123 -11.46 10.72 7.81
C ASP A 123 -10.63 11.56 6.83
N ILE A 124 -9.79 10.94 6.00
CA ILE A 124 -9.03 11.67 4.99
C ILE A 124 -9.99 12.30 3.98
N GLY A 125 -9.99 13.62 3.92
CA GLY A 125 -10.95 14.39 3.12
C GLY A 125 -10.75 14.29 1.61
N ASP A 126 -9.60 13.82 1.11
CA ASP A 126 -9.24 13.86 -0.31
C ASP A 126 -8.54 12.57 -0.78
N VAL A 127 -9.27 11.47 -0.75
CA VAL A 127 -8.80 10.19 -1.31
C VAL A 127 -8.61 10.30 -2.83
N TYR A 128 -9.45 11.09 -3.52
CA TYR A 128 -9.36 11.28 -4.97
C TYR A 128 -7.99 11.80 -5.41
N SER A 129 -7.52 12.86 -4.78
CA SER A 129 -6.23 13.48 -5.08
C SER A 129 -5.04 12.52 -4.82
N VAL A 130 -5.13 11.69 -3.80
CA VAL A 130 -4.11 10.65 -3.54
C VAL A 130 -4.13 9.57 -4.61
N LEU A 131 -5.31 9.10 -5.02
CA LEU A 131 -5.46 8.12 -6.12
C LEU A 131 -4.93 8.67 -7.45
N GLU A 132 -5.21 9.94 -7.76
CA GLU A 132 -4.74 10.61 -8.98
C GLU A 132 -3.21 10.64 -9.04
N ARG A 133 -2.55 11.09 -7.96
CA ARG A 133 -1.08 11.10 -7.86
C ARG A 133 -0.49 9.70 -7.94
N ALA A 134 -1.06 8.75 -7.21
CA ALA A 134 -0.61 7.37 -7.21
C ALA A 134 -0.73 6.71 -8.59
N ALA A 135 -1.79 7.03 -9.36
CA ALA A 135 -1.97 6.53 -10.73
C ALA A 135 -0.84 6.96 -11.66
N GLY A 136 -0.29 8.17 -11.47
CA GLY A 136 0.87 8.67 -12.22
C GLY A 136 2.13 7.83 -12.00
N LEU A 137 2.26 7.19 -10.85
CA LEU A 137 3.41 6.37 -10.45
C LEU A 137 3.16 4.85 -10.60
N LEU A 138 1.97 4.44 -11.03
CA LEU A 138 1.66 3.03 -11.26
C LEU A 138 2.32 2.57 -12.56
N ALA A 139 2.92 1.38 -12.59
CA ALA A 139 3.42 0.76 -13.82
C ALA A 139 2.26 0.46 -14.78
N SER A 140 2.54 0.24 -16.07
CA SER A 140 1.49 -0.01 -17.09
C SER A 140 0.61 -1.22 -16.77
N ASP A 141 1.21 -2.27 -16.22
CA ASP A 141 0.54 -3.48 -15.76
C ASP A 141 0.41 -3.55 -14.23
N GLY A 142 0.66 -2.43 -13.54
CA GLY A 142 0.63 -2.31 -12.10
C GLY A 142 -0.76 -2.43 -11.50
N LEU A 143 -0.81 -2.72 -10.20
CA LEU A 143 -2.04 -2.81 -9.42
C LEU A 143 -1.99 -1.84 -8.24
N LEU A 144 -3.01 -0.99 -8.12
CA LEU A 144 -3.23 -0.14 -6.96
C LEU A 144 -4.32 -0.76 -6.10
N VAL A 145 -4.08 -0.89 -4.80
CA VAL A 145 -5.05 -1.37 -3.83
C VAL A 145 -5.30 -0.28 -2.79
N LEU A 146 -6.57 0.09 -2.65
CA LEU A 146 -7.04 1.00 -1.61
C LEU A 146 -7.81 0.21 -0.55
N GLU A 147 -7.36 0.24 0.70
CA GLU A 147 -8.19 -0.15 1.84
C GLU A 147 -9.10 1.02 2.21
N ARG A 148 -10.39 0.76 2.34
CA ARG A 148 -11.40 1.76 2.70
C ARG A 148 -12.48 1.18 3.61
N ALA A 149 -13.18 2.02 4.32
CA ALA A 149 -14.40 1.60 5.00
C ALA A 149 -15.43 1.15 3.95
N THR A 150 -16.10 0.01 4.18
CA THR A 150 -17.08 -0.55 3.23
C THR A 150 -18.22 0.42 2.89
N ARG A 151 -18.57 1.31 3.81
CA ARG A 151 -19.63 2.33 3.64
C ARG A 151 -19.22 3.54 2.81
N LEU A 152 -17.90 3.74 2.58
CA LEU A 152 -17.35 4.88 1.85
C LEU A 152 -17.02 4.42 0.43
N GLU A 153 -17.63 5.09 -0.55
CA GLU A 153 -17.34 4.87 -1.97
C GLU A 153 -16.46 6.01 -2.46
N PRO A 154 -15.21 5.74 -2.90
CA PRO A 154 -14.34 6.79 -3.38
C PRO A 154 -14.71 7.20 -4.81
N ASP A 155 -14.60 8.49 -5.09
CA ASP A 155 -14.52 8.97 -6.46
C ASP A 155 -13.22 8.44 -7.10
N VAL A 156 -13.31 7.97 -8.34
CA VAL A 156 -12.19 7.34 -9.05
C VAL A 156 -11.69 8.26 -10.15
N PRO A 157 -10.39 8.62 -10.15
CA PRO A 157 -9.80 9.39 -11.24
C PRO A 157 -9.92 8.66 -12.59
N PRO A 158 -10.15 9.38 -13.71
CA PRO A 158 -10.38 8.76 -15.03
C PRO A 158 -9.19 7.92 -15.54
N MET A 159 -8.00 8.13 -15.00
CA MET A 159 -6.79 7.34 -15.32
C MET A 159 -6.73 5.98 -14.62
N LEU A 160 -7.69 5.67 -13.74
CA LEU A 160 -7.80 4.40 -13.04
C LEU A 160 -9.11 3.70 -13.44
N ALA A 161 -9.01 2.40 -13.70
CA ALA A 161 -10.15 1.52 -13.87
C ALA A 161 -10.27 0.60 -12.65
N ARG A 162 -11.45 0.59 -12.00
CA ARG A 162 -11.73 -0.31 -10.89
C ARG A 162 -11.99 -1.72 -11.43
N VAL A 163 -11.24 -2.70 -10.93
CA VAL A 163 -11.32 -4.08 -11.41
C VAL A 163 -11.91 -5.07 -10.40
N ARG A 164 -11.81 -4.78 -9.10
CA ARG A 164 -12.27 -5.71 -8.07
C ARG A 164 -12.47 -5.04 -6.72
N ASP A 165 -13.47 -5.53 -5.98
CA ASP A 165 -13.65 -5.28 -4.55
C ASP A 165 -13.61 -6.58 -3.77
N VAL A 166 -12.97 -6.55 -2.60
CA VAL A 166 -12.96 -7.66 -1.66
C VAL A 166 -13.31 -7.13 -0.27
N LYS A 167 -14.49 -7.50 0.21
CA LYS A 167 -15.01 -7.10 1.52
C LYS A 167 -14.50 -8.01 2.61
N SER A 168 -14.11 -7.43 3.74
CA SER A 168 -13.72 -8.14 4.97
C SER A 168 -14.18 -7.34 6.20
N GLY A 169 -15.34 -7.69 6.72
CA GLY A 169 -16.00 -6.92 7.80
C GLY A 169 -16.34 -5.51 7.34
N ASP A 170 -15.89 -4.50 8.09
CA ASP A 170 -16.12 -3.09 7.82
C ASP A 170 -15.14 -2.48 6.83
N SER A 171 -14.13 -3.24 6.38
CA SER A 171 -13.13 -2.82 5.39
C SER A 171 -13.40 -3.44 4.03
N THR A 172 -13.05 -2.72 2.97
CA THR A 172 -13.05 -3.19 1.59
C THR A 172 -11.70 -2.87 0.95
N LEU A 173 -11.08 -3.87 0.32
CA LEU A 173 -9.96 -3.69 -0.58
C LEU A 173 -10.51 -3.43 -1.97
N THR A 174 -10.32 -2.22 -2.48
CA THR A 174 -10.69 -1.84 -3.84
C THR A 174 -9.44 -1.83 -4.70
N MET A 175 -9.48 -2.52 -5.83
CA MET A 175 -8.35 -2.70 -6.73
C MET A 175 -8.55 -1.94 -8.02
N PHE A 176 -7.48 -1.27 -8.45
CA PHE A 176 -7.46 -0.46 -9.66
C PHE A 176 -6.25 -0.84 -10.52
N ILE A 177 -6.43 -0.75 -11.83
CA ILE A 177 -5.37 -0.74 -12.85
C ILE A 177 -5.37 0.60 -13.57
N LYS A 178 -4.34 0.89 -14.36
CA LYS A 178 -4.42 2.02 -15.29
C LYS A 178 -5.58 1.81 -16.27
N ALA A 179 -6.38 2.85 -16.47
CA ALA A 179 -7.39 2.83 -17.53
C ALA A 179 -6.71 2.88 -18.90
N ASP A 180 -7.20 2.10 -19.86
CA ASP A 180 -6.71 2.14 -21.23
C ASP A 180 -7.05 3.50 -21.88
N ALA A 181 -6.03 4.13 -22.48
CA ALA A 181 -6.19 5.43 -23.14
C ALA A 181 -7.23 5.39 -24.31
N SER A 182 -7.59 4.20 -24.79
CA SER A 182 -8.57 3.99 -25.85
C SER A 182 -10.03 4.12 -25.40
N GLU A 183 -10.34 3.96 -24.10
CA GLU A 183 -11.71 4.09 -23.59
C GLU A 183 -12.11 5.53 -23.24
N GLN A 184 -11.13 6.45 -23.10
CA GLN A 184 -11.37 7.85 -22.74
C GLN A 184 -11.89 8.71 -23.92
N ALA A 185 -11.82 8.21 -25.16
CA ALA A 185 -12.19 8.96 -26.37
C ALA A 185 -13.68 8.83 -26.77
N THR A 186 -14.52 8.11 -26.01
CA THR A 186 -15.88 7.75 -26.44
C THR A 186 -17.02 8.38 -25.61
N HIS A 187 -16.78 9.42 -24.83
CA HIS A 187 -17.89 10.21 -24.26
C HIS A 187 -17.80 11.67 -24.74
N PRO A 188 -18.72 12.06 -25.65
CA PRO A 188 -18.90 13.46 -26.03
C PRO A 188 -19.57 14.28 -24.93
#